data_cf68a82bb20f462c64c40f25fbc1a75e
#
_entry.id   cf68a82bb20f462c64c40f25fbc1a75e
#
_cell.length_a   1.000
_cell.length_b   1.000
_cell.length_c   1.000
_cell.angle_alpha   90.00
_cell.angle_beta   90.00
_cell.angle_gamma   90.00
#
_symmetry.space_group_name_H-M   'P 1'
#
loop_
_entity.id
_entity.type
_entity.pdbx_description
1 polymer ?
#
loop_
_entity_poly.entity_id
_entity_poly.type
_entity_poly.pdbx_seq_one_letter_code
_entity_poly.pdbx_strand_id
1 'polypeptide(L)'
;ATNYAVEGATGEWSCVVCSQDTYARSLPDEIRSPAMRWLKVHAEYDDTHPWEALDIIATLLGHAPSAHEIAQVRQAIRTSYRYMELSLDSAMMASIHGTFDETASNSSMLGVEALNVA
;
A
#
# COMPACT_ATOMS: atom_id res chain seq x y z
N ALA A 1 -10.65 8.09 -0.26
CA ALA A 1 -10.61 7.38 -1.56
C ALA A 1 -9.30 6.59 -1.69
N THR A 2 -8.14 7.26 -1.57
CA THR A 2 -6.82 6.59 -1.66
C THR A 2 -6.67 5.53 -0.57
N ASN A 3 -7.01 5.83 0.66
CA ASN A 3 -6.95 4.89 1.78
C ASN A 3 -7.77 3.61 1.51
N TYR A 4 -8.99 3.77 1.01
CA TYR A 4 -9.83 2.64 0.59
C TYR A 4 -9.12 1.71 -0.41
N ALA A 5 -8.48 2.29 -1.42
CA ALA A 5 -7.79 1.51 -2.44
C ALA A 5 -6.53 0.83 -1.90
N VAL A 6 -5.72 1.55 -1.14
CA VAL A 6 -4.44 1.05 -0.61
C VAL A 6 -4.67 -0.06 0.40
N GLU A 7 -5.51 0.17 1.40
CA GLU A 7 -5.76 -0.81 2.46
C GLU A 7 -6.49 -2.05 1.93
N GLY A 8 -7.49 -1.87 1.05
CA GLY A 8 -8.17 -3.00 0.44
C GLY A 8 -7.23 -3.89 -0.39
N ALA A 9 -6.37 -3.29 -1.19
CA ALA A 9 -5.39 -4.06 -1.97
C ALA A 9 -4.31 -4.69 -1.08
N THR A 10 -3.85 -4.00 -0.04
CA THR A 10 -2.83 -4.50 0.88
C THR A 10 -3.35 -5.68 1.70
N GLY A 11 -4.58 -5.61 2.20
CA GLY A 11 -5.22 -6.69 2.94
C GLY A 11 -5.39 -7.94 2.09
N GLU A 12 -5.98 -7.81 0.89
CA GLU A 12 -6.17 -8.91 -0.05
C GLU A 12 -4.84 -9.57 -0.43
N TRP A 13 -3.84 -8.77 -0.80
CA TRP A 13 -2.51 -9.26 -1.14
C TRP A 13 -1.84 -9.96 0.04
N SER A 14 -1.94 -9.40 1.23
CA SER A 14 -1.38 -9.97 2.46
C SER A 14 -2.01 -11.33 2.79
N CYS A 15 -3.32 -11.49 2.61
CA CYS A 15 -4.01 -12.78 2.76
C CYS A 15 -3.45 -13.83 1.79
N VAL A 16 -3.30 -13.47 0.51
CA VAL A 16 -2.75 -14.38 -0.51
C VAL A 16 -1.33 -14.81 -0.15
N VAL A 17 -0.47 -13.86 0.21
CA VAL A 17 0.95 -14.15 0.55
C VAL A 17 1.05 -14.98 1.83
N CYS A 18 0.26 -14.67 2.86
CA CYS A 18 0.25 -15.44 4.12
C CYS A 18 -0.24 -16.87 3.95
N SER A 19 -1.07 -17.14 2.93
CA SER A 19 -1.53 -18.49 2.61
C SER A 19 -0.46 -19.37 1.93
N GLN A 20 0.66 -18.78 1.51
CA GLN A 20 1.74 -19.45 0.77
C GLN A 20 2.97 -19.67 1.64
N ASP A 21 3.15 -20.88 2.13
CA ASP A 21 4.35 -21.28 2.90
C ASP A 21 5.67 -21.04 2.17
N THR A 22 5.64 -21.07 0.83
CA THR A 22 6.83 -20.86 0.00
C THR A 22 7.40 -19.46 0.15
N TYR A 23 6.55 -18.45 0.30
CA TYR A 23 7.01 -17.07 0.51
C TYR A 23 7.77 -16.94 1.84
N ALA A 24 7.18 -17.40 2.92
CA ALA A 24 7.84 -17.35 4.24
C ALA A 24 9.21 -18.05 4.23
N ARG A 25 9.32 -19.17 3.53
CA ARG A 25 10.58 -19.94 3.41
C ARG A 25 11.63 -19.27 2.51
N SER A 26 11.21 -18.41 1.59
CA SER A 26 12.14 -17.66 0.71
C SER A 26 12.83 -16.50 1.41
N LEU A 27 12.30 -16.05 2.55
CA LEU A 27 12.88 -14.94 3.31
C LEU A 27 14.08 -15.39 4.15
N PRO A 28 15.15 -14.56 4.22
CA PRO A 28 16.23 -14.74 5.18
C PRO A 28 15.69 -14.86 6.62
N ASP A 29 16.34 -15.69 7.44
CA ASP A 29 15.87 -16.00 8.79
C ASP A 29 15.70 -14.75 9.66
N GLU A 30 16.60 -13.79 9.50
CA GLU A 30 16.65 -12.54 10.28
C GLU A 30 15.44 -11.67 10.06
N ILE A 31 14.89 -11.64 8.83
CA ILE A 31 13.75 -10.78 8.45
C ILE A 31 12.43 -11.55 8.35
N ARG A 32 12.48 -12.89 8.34
CA ARG A 32 11.26 -13.71 8.17
C ARG A 32 10.20 -13.40 9.20
N SER A 33 10.54 -13.40 10.47
CA SER A 33 9.58 -13.16 11.56
C SER A 33 8.95 -11.77 11.49
N PRO A 34 9.71 -10.65 11.39
CA PRO A 34 9.11 -9.34 11.28
C PRO A 34 8.30 -9.15 9.98
N ALA A 35 8.76 -9.66 8.85
CA ALA A 35 8.04 -9.56 7.57
C ALA A 35 6.70 -10.31 7.61
N MET A 36 6.69 -11.56 8.10
CA MET A 36 5.47 -12.34 8.21
C MET A 36 4.50 -11.76 9.25
N ARG A 37 5.01 -11.13 10.32
CA ARG A 37 4.18 -10.44 11.30
C ARG A 37 3.48 -9.23 10.66
N TRP A 38 4.19 -8.43 9.86
CA TRP A 38 3.62 -7.30 9.15
C TRP A 38 2.48 -7.73 8.22
N LEU A 39 2.73 -8.75 7.40
CA LEU A 39 1.73 -9.31 6.48
C LEU A 39 0.49 -9.84 7.21
N LYS A 40 0.68 -10.58 8.32
CA LYS A 40 -0.44 -11.11 9.11
C LYS A 40 -1.30 -10.00 9.71
N VAL A 41 -0.67 -8.95 10.21
CA VAL A 41 -1.39 -7.79 10.76
C VAL A 41 -2.26 -7.16 9.66
N HIS A 42 -1.73 -6.92 8.46
CA HIS A 42 -2.50 -6.33 7.37
C HIS A 42 -3.58 -7.28 6.84
N ALA A 43 -3.33 -8.59 6.77
CA ALA A 43 -4.34 -9.57 6.41
C ALA A 43 -5.53 -9.61 7.39
N GLU A 44 -5.30 -9.28 8.66
CA GLU A 44 -6.31 -9.30 9.72
C GLU A 44 -7.05 -7.94 9.85
N TYR A 45 -6.34 -6.82 9.84
CA TYR A 45 -6.91 -5.50 10.11
C TYR A 45 -7.44 -4.79 8.87
N ASP A 46 -6.85 -5.00 7.70
CA ASP A 46 -7.29 -4.34 6.46
C ASP A 46 -8.61 -4.93 5.91
N ASP A 47 -9.20 -5.89 6.59
CA ASP A 47 -10.53 -6.39 6.26
C ASP A 47 -11.64 -5.35 6.58
N THR A 48 -11.45 -4.50 7.58
CA THR A 48 -12.43 -3.48 8.01
C THR A 48 -12.10 -2.07 7.55
N HIS A 49 -10.84 -1.69 7.48
CA HIS A 49 -10.39 -0.33 7.16
C HIS A 49 -10.90 0.23 5.81
N PRO A 50 -11.00 -0.57 4.72
CA PRO A 50 -11.59 -0.07 3.48
C PRO A 50 -13.04 0.39 3.66
N TRP A 51 -13.81 -0.32 4.47
CA TRP A 51 -15.21 0.04 4.74
C TRP A 51 -15.32 1.29 5.60
N GLU A 52 -14.47 1.44 6.60
CA GLU A 52 -14.37 2.67 7.40
C GLU A 52 -14.01 3.89 6.52
N ALA A 53 -13.10 3.71 5.58
CA ALA A 53 -12.76 4.75 4.61
C ALA A 53 -13.93 5.13 3.69
N LEU A 54 -14.78 4.17 3.31
CA LEU A 54 -16.01 4.45 2.56
C LEU A 54 -17.05 5.18 3.41
N ASP A 55 -17.20 4.84 4.68
CA ASP A 55 -18.10 5.53 5.60
C ASP A 55 -17.69 6.98 5.80
N ILE A 56 -16.38 7.26 5.90
CA ILE A 56 -15.85 8.63 5.93
C ILE A 56 -16.18 9.37 4.63
N ILE A 57 -15.97 8.75 3.48
CA ILE A 57 -16.31 9.34 2.19
C ILE A 57 -17.81 9.65 2.11
N ALA A 58 -18.67 8.70 2.48
CA ALA A 58 -20.11 8.88 2.50
C ALA A 58 -20.53 10.02 3.42
N THR A 59 -19.91 10.14 4.59
CA THR A 59 -20.16 11.22 5.56
C THR A 59 -19.79 12.57 4.96
N LEU A 60 -18.64 12.68 4.29
CA LEU A 60 -18.17 13.92 3.68
C LEU A 60 -19.02 14.35 2.47
N LEU A 61 -19.50 13.40 1.69
CA LEU A 61 -20.37 13.66 0.53
C LEU A 61 -21.80 14.01 0.94
N GLY A 62 -22.23 13.61 2.14
CA GLY A 62 -23.59 13.83 2.63
C GLY A 62 -24.66 12.98 1.95
N HIS A 63 -25.93 13.36 2.14
CA HIS A 63 -27.07 12.52 1.73
C HIS A 63 -27.43 12.59 0.23
N ALA A 64 -26.92 13.57 -0.50
CA ALA A 64 -27.28 13.78 -1.90
C ALA A 64 -26.05 14.20 -2.72
N PRO A 65 -25.03 13.35 -2.85
CA PRO A 65 -23.85 13.69 -3.63
C PRO A 65 -24.21 13.86 -5.10
N SER A 66 -23.61 14.85 -5.74
CA SER A 66 -23.74 15.05 -7.18
C SER A 66 -23.04 13.92 -7.96
N ALA A 67 -23.47 13.71 -9.20
CA ALA A 67 -22.81 12.75 -10.09
C ALA A 67 -21.31 13.11 -10.31
N HIS A 68 -20.97 14.39 -10.26
CA HIS A 68 -19.60 14.85 -10.38
C HIS A 68 -18.73 14.43 -9.17
N GLU A 69 -19.21 14.60 -7.94
CA GLU A 69 -18.50 14.18 -6.73
C GLU A 69 -18.29 12.66 -6.69
N ILE A 70 -19.32 11.90 -7.05
CA ILE A 70 -19.21 10.44 -7.17
C ILE A 70 -18.14 10.05 -8.21
N ALA A 71 -18.14 10.73 -9.37
CA ALA A 71 -17.15 10.48 -10.41
C ALA A 71 -15.71 10.80 -9.94
N GLN A 72 -15.52 11.88 -9.19
CA GLN A 72 -14.23 12.25 -8.61
C GLN A 72 -13.72 11.18 -7.62
N VAL A 73 -14.57 10.69 -6.72
CA VAL A 73 -14.20 9.61 -5.78
C VAL A 73 -13.82 8.34 -6.53
N ARG A 74 -14.62 7.91 -7.50
CA ARG A 74 -14.30 6.74 -8.33
C ARG A 74 -12.99 6.90 -9.08
N GLN A 75 -12.72 8.08 -9.63
CA GLN A 75 -11.47 8.35 -10.32
C GLN A 75 -10.28 8.31 -9.36
N ALA A 76 -10.40 8.87 -8.17
CA ALA A 76 -9.34 8.83 -7.15
C ALA A 76 -9.01 7.38 -6.75
N ILE A 77 -10.03 6.53 -6.52
CA ILE A 77 -9.84 5.11 -6.21
C ILE A 77 -9.10 4.40 -7.35
N ARG A 78 -9.57 4.54 -8.60
CA ARG A 78 -8.93 3.92 -9.78
C ARG A 78 -7.49 4.36 -9.96
N THR A 79 -7.23 5.66 -9.77
CA THR A 79 -5.88 6.22 -9.87
C THR A 79 -4.95 5.64 -8.81
N SER A 80 -5.44 5.48 -7.58
CA SER A 80 -4.67 4.88 -6.49
C SER A 80 -4.31 3.42 -6.78
N TYR A 81 -5.26 2.61 -7.23
CA TYR A 81 -4.98 1.24 -7.67
C TYR A 81 -3.94 1.20 -8.79
N ARG A 82 -4.07 2.08 -9.78
CA ARG A 82 -3.11 2.12 -10.89
C ARG A 82 -1.70 2.48 -10.45
N TYR A 83 -1.56 3.40 -9.52
CA TYR A 83 -0.24 3.72 -8.94
C TYR A 83 0.35 2.56 -8.15
N MET A 84 -0.46 1.80 -7.42
CA MET A 84 0.01 0.60 -6.73
C MET A 84 0.50 -0.47 -7.71
N GLU A 85 -0.27 -0.77 -8.76
CA GLU A 85 0.14 -1.69 -9.84
C GLU A 85 1.49 -1.27 -10.43
N LEU A 86 1.63 -0.01 -10.83
CA LEU A 86 2.87 0.51 -11.42
C LEU A 86 4.05 0.42 -10.44
N SER A 87 3.83 0.65 -9.15
CA SER A 87 4.87 0.53 -8.13
C SER A 87 5.33 -0.91 -7.96
N LEU A 88 4.40 -1.86 -7.93
CA LEU A 88 4.72 -3.29 -7.82
C LEU A 88 5.42 -3.80 -9.09
N ASP A 89 4.95 -3.43 -10.28
CA ASP A 89 5.58 -3.76 -11.55
C ASP A 89 7.02 -3.22 -11.62
N SER A 90 7.22 -1.97 -11.19
CA SER A 90 8.53 -1.34 -11.15
C SER A 90 9.49 -2.05 -10.19
N ALA A 91 9.01 -2.42 -9.00
CA ALA A 91 9.80 -3.16 -8.02
C ALA A 91 10.16 -4.56 -8.51
N MET A 92 9.22 -5.24 -9.17
CA MET A 92 9.45 -6.56 -9.77
C MET A 92 10.49 -6.47 -10.90
N MET A 93 10.38 -5.49 -11.79
CA MET A 93 11.33 -5.28 -12.88
C MET A 93 12.73 -4.93 -12.35
N ALA A 94 12.83 -4.08 -11.33
CA ALA A 94 14.09 -3.78 -10.68
C ALA A 94 14.75 -5.02 -10.06
N SER A 95 13.96 -5.89 -9.43
CA SER A 95 14.43 -7.15 -8.87
C SER A 95 14.95 -8.11 -9.95
N ILE A 96 14.23 -8.25 -11.07
CA ILE A 96 14.63 -9.13 -12.19
C ILE A 96 15.92 -8.64 -12.86
N HIS A 97 16.08 -7.35 -13.01
CA HIS A 97 17.24 -6.76 -13.70
C HIS A 97 18.43 -6.47 -12.77
N GLY A 98 18.34 -6.76 -11.48
CA GLY A 98 19.40 -6.53 -10.51
C GLY A 98 19.73 -5.03 -10.32
N THR A 99 18.79 -4.14 -10.62
CA THR A 99 18.97 -2.68 -10.55
C THR A 99 18.55 -2.08 -9.20
N PHE A 100 18.41 -2.89 -8.17
CA PHE A 100 18.27 -2.40 -6.81
C PHE A 100 19.65 -1.87 -6.36
N ASP A 101 19.91 -0.60 -6.66
CA ASP A 101 21.11 0.09 -6.21
C ASP A 101 20.93 0.43 -4.71
N GLU A 102 21.67 -0.27 -3.86
CA GLU A 102 21.70 -0.01 -2.41
C GLU A 102 22.14 1.43 -2.07
N THR A 103 22.75 2.14 -3.02
CA THR A 103 23.22 3.53 -2.82
C THR A 103 22.06 4.54 -2.79
N ALA A 104 20.93 4.24 -3.40
CA ALA A 104 19.75 5.12 -3.38
C ALA A 104 19.08 5.17 -1.99
N SER A 105 19.18 4.11 -1.20
CA SER A 105 18.60 4.04 0.15
C SER A 105 19.31 4.97 1.16
N ASN A 106 20.62 5.19 1.01
CA ASN A 106 21.38 6.06 1.91
C ASN A 106 21.25 7.55 1.58
N SER A 107 20.90 7.91 0.35
CA SER A 107 20.79 9.33 -0.04
C SER A 107 19.49 9.98 0.41
N SER A 108 18.39 9.20 0.55
CA SER A 108 17.10 9.77 0.96
C SER A 108 17.00 10.03 2.47
N MET A 109 17.81 9.36 3.30
CA MET A 109 17.83 9.62 4.75
C MET A 109 18.55 10.91 5.14
N LEU A 110 19.44 11.43 4.29
CA LEU A 110 20.16 12.68 4.57
C LEU A 110 19.40 13.95 4.15
N GLY A 111 18.30 13.82 3.41
CA GLY A 111 17.50 14.94 2.94
C GLY A 111 16.39 15.43 3.89
N VAL A 112 16.09 14.69 4.94
CA VAL A 112 14.95 15.03 5.84
C VAL A 112 15.36 15.91 7.02
N GLU A 113 16.64 16.01 7.34
CA GLU A 113 17.12 16.85 8.46
C GLU A 113 17.23 18.35 8.14
N ALA A 114 17.11 18.77 6.89
CA ALA A 114 17.33 20.18 6.50
C ALA A 114 16.09 21.07 6.48
N LEU A 115 14.89 20.57 6.87
CA LEU A 115 13.63 21.32 6.78
C LEU A 115 13.02 21.75 8.11
N ASN A 116 13.74 21.63 9.23
CA ASN A 116 13.23 22.00 10.55
C ASN A 116 13.93 23.16 11.25
N VAL A 117 14.45 24.16 10.52
CA VAL A 117 14.88 25.43 11.12
C VAL A 117 14.54 26.60 10.19
N ALA A 118 13.36 27.15 10.33
CA ALA A 118 13.04 28.56 10.09
C ALA A 118 11.62 28.87 10.59
#